data_983f6be2a3e313b59d050ee710a9ffe2
#
_entry.id   983f6be2a3e313b59d050ee710a9ffe2
#
_cell.length_a   1.000
_cell.length_b   1.000
_cell.length_c   1.000
_cell.angle_alpha   90.00
_cell.angle_beta   90.00
_cell.angle_gamma   90.00
#
_symmetry.space_group_name_H-M   'P 1'
#
loop_
_entity.id
_entity.type
_entity.pdbx_description
1 polymer ?
#
loop_
_entity_poly.entity_id
_entity_poly.type
_entity_poly.pdbx_seq_one_letter_code
_entity_poly.pdbx_strand_id
1 'polypeptide(L)'
;MTKQKLSRLTFLKHTGIIMAGTSLKLKGLGLPSTNSERIIDIHQHVHYLGRTNEQLIAHQRTMGADITILQPAGSPANTASTLHGEGNGLQADAWGNESCYELAQKYPKEFLFGGNEVPDLPNAIDEIETYLKKGGKVIGESKFGIECDSAEMQKIYSLAQEYDVPVLMHWEYHRYNYGFERFYKMLEKFPKVNFIGHSMLWWASIGKNDTDKTIRYPKTKVTAGGYTDRLLSDYPNVYGDLSAGSGLNALTRDEDHAREFIKRHQDKLLFGSDCTDVDGTAPKCIGAKIIAEIRKLSSDQKIRRKLLCENAGKLFKI
;
A
#
# COMPACT_ATOMS: atom_id res chain seq x y z
N MET A 1 41.68 -7.65 69.12
CA MET A 1 40.92 -7.81 70.40
C MET A 1 39.46 -7.55 70.00
N THR A 2 38.81 -8.49 70.08
CA THR A 2 37.74 -9.21 70.69
C THR A 2 36.40 -9.09 69.96
N LYS A 3 36.02 -10.21 69.45
CA LYS A 3 34.76 -10.81 69.25
C LYS A 3 33.64 -10.37 70.21
N GLN A 4 32.40 -10.24 69.71
CA GLN A 4 31.38 -11.16 70.22
C GLN A 4 30.09 -11.13 69.35
N LYS A 5 29.64 -12.35 69.07
CA LYS A 5 28.35 -12.79 68.60
C LYS A 5 27.29 -12.72 69.68
N LEU A 6 26.00 -12.78 69.27
CA LEU A 6 24.87 -13.56 69.83
C LEU A 6 23.60 -12.78 69.55
N SER A 7 22.60 -13.31 68.97
CA SER A 7 21.78 -14.52 68.85
C SER A 7 20.35 -14.22 69.32
N ARG A 8 19.47 -14.49 68.40
CA ARG A 8 18.18 -15.19 68.50
C ARG A 8 17.20 -14.94 69.66
N LEU A 9 15.95 -14.84 69.17
CA LEU A 9 14.74 -15.50 69.70
C LEU A 9 13.79 -14.74 70.64
N THR A 10 12.55 -14.68 70.08
CA THR A 10 11.21 -14.96 70.66
C THR A 10 10.57 -13.86 71.53
N PHE A 11 9.38 -13.41 71.08
CA PHE A 11 8.13 -13.79 71.76
C PHE A 11 6.87 -13.34 70.94
N LEU A 12 6.01 -14.30 70.64
CA LEU A 12 4.62 -14.15 70.27
C LEU A 12 3.78 -13.60 71.44
N LYS A 13 2.76 -12.79 71.12
CA LYS A 13 1.37 -13.00 71.59
C LYS A 13 0.41 -11.93 71.10
N HIS A 14 -0.52 -12.41 70.35
CA HIS A 14 -1.99 -12.17 70.30
C HIS A 14 -2.54 -10.76 70.53
N THR A 15 -3.14 -10.25 69.42
CA THR A 15 -4.49 -9.70 69.52
C THR A 15 -5.18 -9.87 68.15
N GLY A 16 -6.20 -10.71 68.11
CA GLY A 16 -7.04 -10.91 66.95
C GLY A 16 -7.98 -9.72 66.76
N ILE A 17 -7.98 -9.17 65.57
CA ILE A 17 -9.07 -8.30 65.08
C ILE A 17 -9.71 -9.02 63.89
N ILE A 18 -10.95 -9.44 64.09
CA ILE A 18 -11.82 -9.94 63.04
C ILE A 18 -12.18 -8.76 62.16
N MET A 19 -11.61 -8.68 60.96
CA MET A 19 -12.12 -7.82 59.92
C MET A 19 -13.01 -8.64 59.01
N ALA A 20 -14.31 -8.32 59.05
CA ALA A 20 -15.31 -8.83 58.13
C ALA A 20 -14.87 -8.53 56.69
N GLY A 21 -14.61 -9.58 55.93
CA GLY A 21 -14.29 -9.48 54.50
C GLY A 21 -15.49 -9.09 53.69
N THR A 22 -15.59 -7.80 53.31
CA THR A 22 -16.41 -7.39 52.16
C THR A 22 -15.61 -7.68 50.90
N SER A 23 -15.92 -8.78 50.23
CA SER A 23 -15.45 -9.06 48.88
C SER A 23 -15.97 -7.97 47.94
N LEU A 24 -15.21 -6.90 47.74
CA LEU A 24 -15.35 -6.04 46.57
C LEU A 24 -14.93 -6.90 45.37
N LYS A 25 -15.93 -7.41 44.62
CA LYS A 25 -15.73 -7.84 43.24
C LYS A 25 -15.23 -6.63 42.48
N LEU A 26 -13.92 -6.47 42.32
CA LEU A 26 -13.35 -5.69 41.25
C LEU A 26 -13.91 -6.30 39.95
N LYS A 27 -14.94 -5.64 39.39
CA LYS A 27 -15.25 -5.83 37.98
C LYS A 27 -13.94 -5.54 37.26
N GLY A 28 -13.36 -6.59 36.69
CA GLY A 28 -12.20 -6.46 35.84
C GLY A 28 -12.54 -5.38 34.80
N LEU A 29 -11.83 -4.27 34.87
CA LEU A 29 -11.68 -3.41 33.72
C LEU A 29 -11.05 -4.29 32.65
N GLY A 30 -11.91 -4.87 31.80
CA GLY A 30 -11.48 -5.54 30.60
C GLY A 30 -10.58 -4.55 29.88
N LEU A 31 -9.30 -4.90 29.78
CA LEU A 31 -8.42 -4.23 28.83
C LEU A 31 -9.21 -4.13 27.54
N PRO A 32 -9.29 -2.96 26.90
CA PRO A 32 -9.94 -2.88 25.60
C PRO A 32 -9.27 -3.95 24.74
N SER A 33 -10.08 -4.86 24.22
CA SER A 33 -9.65 -5.78 23.17
C SER A 33 -8.96 -4.94 22.12
N THR A 34 -7.65 -5.03 22.02
CA THR A 34 -6.87 -4.42 20.95
C THR A 34 -7.11 -5.23 19.69
N ASN A 35 -8.34 -5.24 19.21
CA ASN A 35 -8.64 -5.52 17.82
C ASN A 35 -8.27 -4.26 17.03
N SER A 36 -6.98 -3.92 17.04
CA SER A 36 -6.46 -2.90 16.16
C SER A 36 -6.74 -3.40 14.74
N GLU A 37 -7.45 -2.60 13.97
CA GLU A 37 -7.75 -2.87 12.58
C GLU A 37 -6.42 -2.99 11.83
N ARG A 38 -6.10 -4.20 11.34
CA ARG A 38 -4.86 -4.47 10.62
C ARG A 38 -4.80 -3.65 9.34
N ILE A 39 -3.64 -3.06 9.04
CA ILE A 39 -3.43 -2.21 7.86
C ILE A 39 -2.25 -2.74 7.06
N ILE A 40 -2.47 -2.98 5.77
CA ILE A 40 -1.43 -3.29 4.79
C ILE A 40 -1.32 -2.12 3.82
N ASP A 41 -0.20 -1.44 3.83
CA ASP A 41 0.14 -0.39 2.87
C ASP A 41 0.82 -1.03 1.65
N ILE A 42 0.14 -1.05 0.51
CA ILE A 42 0.66 -1.71 -0.70
C ILE A 42 1.61 -0.82 -1.51
N HIS A 43 1.80 0.45 -1.14
CA HIS A 43 2.53 1.40 -1.97
C HIS A 43 3.41 2.33 -1.16
N GLN A 44 4.69 2.00 -1.09
CA GLN A 44 5.73 2.85 -0.53
C GLN A 44 7.06 2.70 -1.26
N HIS A 45 7.90 3.71 -1.13
CA HIS A 45 9.22 3.75 -1.76
C HIS A 45 10.33 3.97 -0.73
N VAL A 46 11.48 3.34 -0.96
CA VAL A 46 12.71 3.53 -0.20
C VAL A 46 13.40 4.80 -0.67
N HIS A 47 13.90 5.60 0.26
CA HIS A 47 14.56 6.89 -0.01
C HIS A 47 13.72 7.91 -0.80
N TYR A 48 12.41 7.82 -0.67
CA TYR A 48 11.48 8.68 -1.41
C TYR A 48 11.68 10.16 -1.07
N LEU A 49 12.09 10.97 -2.08
CA LEU A 49 12.44 12.38 -1.93
C LEU A 49 13.44 12.65 -0.80
N GLY A 50 14.43 11.76 -0.64
CA GLY A 50 15.48 11.89 0.37
C GLY A 50 15.11 11.42 1.77
N ARG A 51 13.90 10.87 1.99
CA ARG A 51 13.50 10.26 3.26
C ARG A 51 14.37 9.05 3.58
N THR A 52 14.97 9.02 4.79
CA THR A 52 15.81 7.88 5.21
C THR A 52 14.96 6.64 5.54
N ASN A 53 15.60 5.49 5.62
CA ASN A 53 14.94 4.24 6.02
C ASN A 53 14.37 4.32 7.44
N GLU A 54 15.09 4.97 8.37
CA GLU A 54 14.63 5.17 9.76
C GLU A 54 13.37 6.03 9.79
N GLN A 55 13.33 7.09 8.98
CA GLN A 55 12.15 7.93 8.84
C GLN A 55 10.97 7.17 8.21
N LEU A 56 11.23 6.35 7.17
CA LEU A 56 10.20 5.50 6.57
C LEU A 56 9.62 4.53 7.59
N ILE A 57 10.46 3.83 8.33
CA ILE A 57 10.03 2.87 9.36
C ILE A 57 9.20 3.57 10.45
N ALA A 58 9.69 4.71 10.96
CA ALA A 58 8.99 5.49 11.96
C ALA A 58 7.63 5.99 11.44
N HIS A 59 7.60 6.50 10.20
CA HIS A 59 6.39 6.96 9.52
C HIS A 59 5.35 5.83 9.42
N GLN A 60 5.72 4.65 8.93
CA GLN A 60 4.81 3.53 8.74
C GLN A 60 4.23 3.03 10.08
N ARG A 61 5.07 2.92 11.10
CA ARG A 61 4.63 2.54 12.46
C ARG A 61 3.69 3.58 13.06
N THR A 62 3.97 4.87 12.88
CA THR A 62 3.11 5.97 13.36
C THR A 62 1.78 6.02 12.62
N MET A 63 1.79 5.79 11.31
CA MET A 63 0.57 5.71 10.49
C MET A 63 -0.28 4.48 10.86
N GLY A 64 0.33 3.45 11.47
CA GLY A 64 -0.34 2.23 11.91
C GLY A 64 -0.35 1.12 10.86
N ALA A 65 0.56 1.15 9.87
CA ALA A 65 0.73 0.06 8.93
C ALA A 65 1.44 -1.13 9.60
N ASP A 66 0.81 -2.31 9.54
CA ASP A 66 1.40 -3.55 10.04
C ASP A 66 2.37 -4.17 9.03
N ILE A 67 2.03 -4.04 7.75
CA ILE A 67 2.86 -4.50 6.63
C ILE A 67 2.89 -3.40 5.57
N THR A 68 4.04 -3.21 4.97
CA THR A 68 4.28 -2.28 3.86
C THR A 68 4.90 -3.02 2.68
N ILE A 69 4.37 -2.83 1.47
CA ILE A 69 4.98 -3.34 0.24
C ILE A 69 5.76 -2.22 -0.43
N LEU A 70 7.05 -2.43 -0.57
CA LEU A 70 7.98 -1.48 -1.19
C LEU A 70 7.96 -1.64 -2.70
N GLN A 71 7.73 -0.54 -3.41
CA GLN A 71 7.73 -0.45 -4.87
C GLN A 71 9.08 0.12 -5.32
N PRO A 72 9.97 -0.69 -5.91
CA PRO A 72 11.28 -0.21 -6.36
C PRO A 72 11.19 0.67 -7.61
N ALA A 73 12.14 1.58 -7.74
CA ALA A 73 12.28 2.43 -8.92
C ALA A 73 12.91 1.71 -10.12
N GLY A 74 13.34 0.48 -9.95
CA GLY A 74 14.13 -0.27 -10.93
C GLY A 74 15.63 -0.18 -10.65
N SER A 75 16.46 -0.56 -11.62
CA SER A 75 17.92 -0.55 -11.53
C SER A 75 18.50 0.31 -12.67
N PRO A 76 19.57 1.09 -12.42
CA PRO A 76 20.16 1.38 -11.14
C PRO A 76 19.31 2.32 -10.29
N ALA A 77 19.44 2.18 -8.97
CA ALA A 77 18.75 3.03 -8.00
C ALA A 77 19.14 4.51 -8.17
N ASN A 78 18.20 5.40 -7.85
CA ASN A 78 18.34 6.86 -7.82
C ASN A 78 18.96 7.51 -9.08
N THR A 79 18.89 6.83 -10.22
CA THR A 79 19.36 7.38 -11.50
C THR A 79 18.24 8.16 -12.18
N ALA A 80 18.58 9.30 -12.79
CA ALA A 80 17.62 10.09 -13.55
C ALA A 80 16.97 9.24 -14.66
N SER A 81 15.68 9.35 -14.82
CA SER A 81 14.88 8.52 -15.72
C SER A 81 15.33 8.55 -17.19
N THR A 82 15.87 9.64 -17.64
CA THR A 82 16.33 9.83 -19.02
C THR A 82 17.63 9.12 -19.37
N LEU A 83 18.27 8.46 -18.43
CA LEU A 83 19.56 7.78 -18.64
C LEU A 83 19.45 6.31 -19.05
N HIS A 84 18.27 5.71 -18.98
CA HIS A 84 18.05 4.27 -19.22
C HIS A 84 16.84 4.04 -20.10
N GLY A 85 17.00 3.40 -21.25
CA GLY A 85 15.95 3.03 -22.17
C GLY A 85 15.08 4.19 -22.69
N GLU A 86 14.42 4.00 -23.81
CA GLU A 86 13.50 5.00 -24.35
C GLU A 86 12.21 5.08 -23.52
N GLY A 87 11.78 3.95 -22.97
CA GLY A 87 10.59 3.85 -22.13
C GLY A 87 10.76 4.38 -20.72
N ASN A 88 11.98 4.76 -20.29
CA ASN A 88 12.22 5.23 -18.94
C ASN A 88 11.52 6.57 -18.66
N GLY A 89 10.49 6.54 -17.84
CA GLY A 89 9.76 7.71 -17.36
C GLY A 89 9.68 7.81 -15.85
N LEU A 90 10.29 6.88 -15.12
CA LEU A 90 10.29 6.86 -13.67
C LEU A 90 11.11 8.02 -13.11
N GLN A 91 10.42 9.00 -12.56
CA GLN A 91 10.97 10.22 -11.96
C GLN A 91 10.90 10.22 -10.44
N ALA A 92 10.64 9.07 -9.84
CA ALA A 92 10.64 8.98 -8.39
C ALA A 92 12.07 9.18 -7.88
N ASP A 93 12.25 10.13 -6.99
CA ASP A 93 13.47 10.24 -6.19
C ASP A 93 13.46 9.10 -5.15
N ALA A 94 13.38 7.88 -5.65
CA ALA A 94 13.30 6.63 -4.90
C ALA A 94 14.40 5.67 -5.35
N TRP A 95 14.77 4.73 -4.49
CA TRP A 95 15.81 3.77 -4.80
C TRP A 95 15.22 2.46 -5.38
N GLY A 96 16.09 1.66 -5.98
CA GLY A 96 15.71 0.50 -6.76
C GLY A 96 15.57 -0.80 -5.98
N ASN A 97 15.62 -1.89 -6.73
CA ASN A 97 15.34 -3.25 -6.27
C ASN A 97 16.14 -3.67 -5.03
N GLU A 98 17.48 -3.52 -5.06
CA GLU A 98 18.33 -3.99 -3.97
C GLU A 98 18.01 -3.27 -2.65
N SER A 99 17.78 -1.95 -2.69
CA SER A 99 17.46 -1.18 -1.47
C SER A 99 16.11 -1.59 -0.85
N CYS A 100 15.12 -1.92 -1.69
CA CYS A 100 13.85 -2.45 -1.21
C CYS A 100 14.02 -3.85 -0.60
N TYR A 101 14.79 -4.71 -1.26
CA TYR A 101 15.12 -6.04 -0.78
C TYR A 101 15.86 -6.01 0.55
N GLU A 102 16.94 -5.21 0.68
CA GLU A 102 17.71 -5.09 1.92
C GLU A 102 16.85 -4.62 3.10
N LEU A 103 15.99 -3.61 2.88
CA LEU A 103 15.09 -3.14 3.93
C LEU A 103 14.10 -4.24 4.36
N ALA A 104 13.52 -4.96 3.41
CA ALA A 104 12.61 -6.07 3.67
C ALA A 104 13.31 -7.23 4.39
N GLN A 105 14.56 -7.55 4.05
CA GLN A 105 15.36 -8.56 4.76
C GLN A 105 15.64 -8.15 6.21
N LYS A 106 15.89 -6.87 6.44
CA LYS A 106 16.17 -6.33 7.80
C LYS A 106 14.91 -6.31 8.68
N TYR A 107 13.74 -6.12 8.10
CA TYR A 107 12.46 -6.03 8.82
C TYR A 107 11.37 -6.92 8.17
N PRO A 108 11.56 -8.25 8.09
CA PRO A 108 10.73 -9.15 7.27
C PRO A 108 9.29 -9.33 7.76
N LYS A 109 8.96 -8.84 8.97
CA LYS A 109 7.59 -8.83 9.50
C LYS A 109 6.82 -7.56 9.15
N GLU A 110 7.52 -6.50 8.76
CA GLU A 110 6.94 -5.18 8.52
C GLU A 110 7.01 -4.78 7.04
N PHE A 111 8.04 -5.25 6.31
CA PHE A 111 8.28 -4.86 4.92
C PHE A 111 8.38 -6.06 3.98
N LEU A 112 7.67 -5.94 2.88
CA LEU A 112 7.80 -6.78 1.69
C LEU A 112 8.23 -5.89 0.53
N PHE A 113 8.61 -6.48 -0.58
CA PHE A 113 9.14 -5.73 -1.72
C PHE A 113 8.62 -6.28 -3.06
N GLY A 114 8.72 -5.45 -4.09
CA GLY A 114 8.50 -5.79 -5.49
C GLY A 114 9.79 -5.90 -6.28
N GLY A 115 9.66 -6.23 -7.55
CA GLY A 115 10.71 -6.13 -8.57
C GLY A 115 10.29 -5.17 -9.67
N ASN A 116 11.20 -4.37 -10.19
CA ASN A 116 10.90 -3.42 -11.26
C ASN A 116 12.13 -3.17 -12.13
N GLU A 117 11.92 -2.84 -13.41
CA GLU A 117 12.96 -2.35 -14.29
C GLU A 117 12.32 -1.61 -15.47
N VAL A 118 13.09 -0.75 -16.11
CA VAL A 118 12.70 -0.04 -17.34
C VAL A 118 12.42 -1.07 -18.44
N PRO A 119 11.17 -1.16 -18.95
CA PRO A 119 10.72 -2.32 -19.74
C PRO A 119 11.48 -2.58 -21.03
N ASP A 120 12.03 -1.54 -21.67
CA ASP A 120 12.75 -1.62 -22.94
C ASP A 120 14.27 -1.80 -22.81
N LEU A 121 14.77 -1.98 -21.57
CA LEU A 121 16.15 -2.40 -21.36
C LEU A 121 16.33 -3.91 -21.70
N PRO A 122 17.46 -4.27 -22.30
CA PRO A 122 17.70 -5.67 -22.72
C PRO A 122 17.62 -6.69 -21.58
N ASN A 123 17.96 -6.29 -20.36
CA ASN A 123 17.99 -7.11 -19.16
C ASN A 123 16.77 -6.96 -18.25
N ALA A 124 15.73 -6.22 -18.68
CA ALA A 124 14.60 -5.88 -17.82
C ALA A 124 13.92 -7.09 -17.19
N ILE A 125 13.70 -8.14 -17.99
CA ILE A 125 13.04 -9.36 -17.52
C ILE A 125 13.93 -10.09 -16.51
N ASP A 126 15.22 -10.24 -16.78
CA ASP A 126 16.17 -10.94 -15.90
C ASP A 126 16.32 -10.22 -14.56
N GLU A 127 16.35 -8.89 -14.59
CA GLU A 127 16.43 -8.05 -13.39
C GLU A 127 15.18 -8.22 -12.53
N ILE A 128 14.00 -8.06 -13.09
CA ILE A 128 12.73 -8.24 -12.37
C ILE A 128 12.64 -9.67 -11.81
N GLU A 129 12.94 -10.67 -12.64
CA GLU A 129 12.89 -12.08 -12.26
C GLU A 129 13.81 -12.39 -11.08
N THR A 130 15.00 -11.78 -11.05
CA THR A 130 15.96 -11.92 -9.94
C THR A 130 15.32 -11.58 -8.60
N TYR A 131 14.56 -10.48 -8.53
CA TYR A 131 13.90 -10.08 -7.28
C TYR A 131 12.61 -10.85 -7.01
N LEU A 132 11.91 -11.32 -8.03
CA LEU A 132 10.79 -12.26 -7.84
C LEU A 132 11.28 -13.59 -7.23
N LYS A 133 12.41 -14.15 -7.70
CA LYS A 133 13.06 -15.33 -7.11
C LYS A 133 13.49 -15.11 -5.65
N LYS A 134 13.87 -13.90 -5.28
CA LYS A 134 14.16 -13.52 -3.88
C LYS A 134 12.90 -13.35 -3.02
N GLY A 135 11.69 -13.49 -3.58
CA GLY A 135 10.41 -13.40 -2.86
C GLY A 135 9.61 -12.12 -3.10
N GLY A 136 9.94 -11.37 -4.15
CA GLY A 136 9.19 -10.19 -4.58
C GLY A 136 7.70 -10.48 -4.79
N LYS A 137 6.82 -9.57 -4.35
CA LYS A 137 5.37 -9.76 -4.26
C LYS A 137 4.58 -9.07 -5.37
N VAL A 138 5.22 -8.22 -6.15
CA VAL A 138 4.60 -7.37 -7.17
C VAL A 138 5.64 -6.98 -8.21
N ILE A 139 5.23 -6.77 -9.45
CA ILE A 139 6.03 -6.06 -10.44
C ILE A 139 5.53 -4.61 -10.48
N GLY A 140 6.41 -3.66 -10.18
CA GLY A 140 6.06 -2.23 -10.16
C GLY A 140 6.79 -1.46 -9.07
N GLU A 141 6.56 -0.16 -9.00
CA GLU A 141 5.56 0.63 -9.72
C GLU A 141 5.97 0.80 -11.19
N SER A 142 5.16 0.30 -12.14
CA SER A 142 5.38 0.56 -13.56
C SER A 142 5.01 2.01 -13.88
N LYS A 143 6.01 2.87 -13.96
CA LYS A 143 5.89 4.32 -14.17
C LYS A 143 6.81 4.74 -15.31
N PHE A 144 6.49 4.26 -16.50
CA PHE A 144 7.33 4.39 -17.69
C PHE A 144 6.56 5.00 -18.86
N GLY A 145 7.26 5.77 -19.69
CA GLY A 145 6.73 6.39 -20.90
C GLY A 145 6.62 5.39 -22.05
N ILE A 146 5.82 4.35 -21.88
CA ILE A 146 5.68 3.24 -22.83
C ILE A 146 4.19 2.87 -23.03
N GLU A 147 3.86 2.31 -24.19
CA GLU A 147 2.52 1.80 -24.46
C GLU A 147 2.21 0.58 -23.59
N CYS A 148 1.06 0.57 -22.92
CA CYS A 148 0.65 -0.52 -22.04
C CYS A 148 0.50 -1.88 -22.74
N ASP A 149 0.32 -1.86 -24.06
CA ASP A 149 0.19 -3.02 -24.93
C ASP A 149 1.42 -3.27 -25.81
N SER A 150 2.58 -2.64 -25.51
CA SER A 150 3.85 -2.88 -26.19
C SER A 150 4.36 -4.30 -25.99
N ALA A 151 5.26 -4.75 -26.85
CA ALA A 151 5.88 -6.07 -26.74
C ALA A 151 6.66 -6.23 -25.42
N GLU A 152 7.32 -5.17 -24.98
CA GLU A 152 8.10 -5.11 -23.76
C GLU A 152 7.21 -5.28 -22.52
N MET A 153 6.10 -4.52 -22.44
CA MET A 153 5.14 -4.65 -21.34
C MET A 153 4.47 -6.03 -21.33
N GLN A 154 4.18 -6.62 -22.50
CA GLN A 154 3.61 -7.96 -22.56
C GLN A 154 4.56 -9.05 -22.06
N LYS A 155 5.91 -8.89 -22.20
CA LYS A 155 6.88 -9.78 -21.55
C LYS A 155 6.80 -9.68 -20.03
N ILE A 156 6.66 -8.46 -19.49
CA ILE A 156 6.45 -8.23 -18.04
C ILE A 156 5.16 -8.90 -17.56
N TYR A 157 4.06 -8.78 -18.31
CA TYR A 157 2.80 -9.45 -17.95
C TYR A 157 2.93 -10.98 -18.00
N SER A 158 3.70 -11.50 -18.96
CA SER A 158 3.99 -12.95 -19.03
C SER A 158 4.78 -13.42 -17.81
N LEU A 159 5.78 -12.65 -17.39
CA LEU A 159 6.55 -12.92 -16.18
C LEU A 159 5.68 -12.84 -14.92
N ALA A 160 4.81 -11.83 -14.83
CA ALA A 160 3.85 -11.70 -13.73
C ALA A 160 2.92 -12.92 -13.63
N GLN A 161 2.47 -13.44 -14.78
CA GLN A 161 1.66 -14.66 -14.84
C GLN A 161 2.43 -15.89 -14.38
N GLU A 162 3.70 -16.03 -14.76
CA GLU A 162 4.56 -17.15 -14.39
C GLU A 162 4.79 -17.20 -12.87
N TYR A 163 5.07 -16.05 -12.27
CA TYR A 163 5.32 -15.93 -10.82
C TYR A 163 4.05 -15.74 -9.98
N ASP A 164 2.89 -15.65 -10.63
CA ASP A 164 1.58 -15.42 -9.97
C ASP A 164 1.61 -14.22 -9.00
N VAL A 165 2.13 -13.10 -9.51
CA VAL A 165 2.23 -11.80 -8.82
C VAL A 165 1.46 -10.72 -9.59
N PRO A 166 0.90 -9.69 -8.91
CA PRO A 166 0.25 -8.58 -9.59
C PRO A 166 1.25 -7.62 -10.24
N VAL A 167 0.73 -6.80 -11.16
CA VAL A 167 1.44 -5.67 -11.77
C VAL A 167 0.79 -4.36 -11.35
N LEU A 168 1.56 -3.45 -10.73
CA LEU A 168 1.09 -2.13 -10.35
C LEU A 168 1.45 -1.10 -11.43
N MET A 169 0.41 -0.43 -11.99
CA MET A 169 0.50 0.44 -13.16
C MET A 169 0.20 1.89 -12.78
N HIS A 170 1.18 2.78 -12.98
CA HIS A 170 1.01 4.22 -12.80
C HIS A 170 0.45 4.86 -14.07
N TRP A 171 -0.78 5.33 -14.05
CA TRP A 171 -1.44 5.95 -15.19
C TRP A 171 -1.38 7.48 -15.13
N GLU A 172 -0.63 8.10 -16.04
CA GLU A 172 -0.57 9.54 -16.17
C GLU A 172 -0.63 9.97 -17.64
N TYR A 173 -1.63 10.77 -17.98
CA TYR A 173 -1.91 11.17 -19.37
C TYR A 173 -0.70 11.82 -20.04
N HIS A 174 -0.33 11.33 -21.23
CA HIS A 174 0.83 11.75 -22.02
C HIS A 174 2.19 11.68 -21.29
N ARG A 175 2.27 10.92 -20.19
CA ARG A 175 3.51 10.84 -19.43
C ARG A 175 3.93 9.40 -19.13
N TYR A 176 3.04 8.61 -18.55
CA TYR A 176 3.35 7.23 -18.16
C TYR A 176 2.23 6.28 -18.54
N ASN A 177 2.61 5.09 -19.01
CA ASN A 177 1.73 4.01 -19.43
C ASN A 177 0.66 4.51 -20.45
N TYR A 178 1.09 4.71 -21.69
CA TYR A 178 0.21 5.16 -22.75
C TYR A 178 -0.81 4.10 -23.14
N GLY A 179 -1.92 4.53 -23.82
CA GLY A 179 -2.94 3.61 -24.30
C GLY A 179 -3.93 3.15 -23.23
N PHE A 180 -4.21 3.99 -22.23
CA PHE A 180 -5.15 3.67 -21.16
C PHE A 180 -6.50 3.19 -21.70
N GLU A 181 -7.01 3.80 -22.76
CA GLU A 181 -8.27 3.42 -23.43
C GLU A 181 -8.26 2.02 -24.05
N ARG A 182 -7.08 1.41 -24.25
CA ARG A 182 -6.88 0.06 -24.80
C ARG A 182 -6.50 -0.96 -23.73
N PHE A 183 -6.31 -0.54 -22.51
CA PHE A 183 -5.82 -1.40 -21.41
C PHE A 183 -6.69 -2.63 -21.18
N TYR A 184 -7.99 -2.53 -21.43
CA TYR A 184 -8.90 -3.67 -21.35
C TYR A 184 -8.43 -4.87 -22.20
N LYS A 185 -7.75 -4.65 -23.34
CA LYS A 185 -7.20 -5.73 -24.17
C LYS A 185 -6.14 -6.55 -23.43
N MET A 186 -5.37 -5.90 -22.54
CA MET A 186 -4.37 -6.59 -21.72
C MET A 186 -5.03 -7.38 -20.58
N LEU A 187 -6.10 -6.89 -20.01
CA LEU A 187 -6.91 -7.63 -19.03
C LEU A 187 -7.49 -8.92 -19.64
N GLU A 188 -7.95 -8.85 -20.90
CA GLU A 188 -8.48 -9.99 -21.65
C GLU A 188 -7.39 -10.96 -22.11
N LYS A 189 -6.24 -10.43 -22.54
CA LYS A 189 -5.12 -11.25 -23.03
C LYS A 189 -4.39 -11.98 -21.90
N PHE A 190 -4.32 -11.38 -20.73
CA PHE A 190 -3.64 -11.91 -19.55
C PHE A 190 -4.62 -12.13 -18.37
N PRO A 191 -5.63 -13.00 -18.52
CA PRO A 191 -6.70 -13.14 -17.52
C PRO A 191 -6.24 -13.70 -16.16
N LYS A 192 -5.04 -14.27 -16.11
CA LYS A 192 -4.42 -14.78 -14.87
C LYS A 192 -3.54 -13.76 -14.16
N VAL A 193 -3.24 -12.64 -14.81
CA VAL A 193 -2.48 -11.54 -14.18
C VAL A 193 -3.44 -10.60 -13.49
N ASN A 194 -3.20 -10.30 -12.24
CA ASN A 194 -3.90 -9.23 -11.53
C ASN A 194 -3.20 -7.89 -11.78
N PHE A 195 -3.94 -6.90 -12.23
CA PHE A 195 -3.44 -5.55 -12.49
C PHE A 195 -3.96 -4.60 -11.43
N ILE A 196 -3.09 -3.72 -10.94
CA ILE A 196 -3.44 -2.70 -9.96
C ILE A 196 -3.31 -1.34 -10.63
N GLY A 197 -4.43 -0.64 -10.81
CA GLY A 197 -4.44 0.71 -11.37
C GLY A 197 -4.20 1.76 -10.30
N HIS A 198 -3.33 2.71 -10.62
CA HIS A 198 -2.90 3.79 -9.73
C HIS A 198 -2.74 5.11 -10.48
N SER A 199 -2.69 6.21 -9.73
CA SER A 199 -2.34 7.56 -10.15
C SER A 199 -3.47 8.38 -10.79
N MET A 200 -3.10 9.54 -11.36
CA MET A 200 -4.04 10.61 -11.69
C MET A 200 -5.03 10.24 -12.78
N LEU A 201 -4.57 9.67 -13.89
CA LEU A 201 -5.47 9.29 -14.99
C LEU A 201 -6.42 8.18 -14.58
N TRP A 202 -5.95 7.22 -13.78
CA TRP A 202 -6.79 6.16 -13.23
C TRP A 202 -7.94 6.74 -12.40
N TRP A 203 -7.63 7.56 -11.41
CA TRP A 203 -8.63 8.09 -10.48
C TRP A 203 -9.45 9.26 -11.05
N ALA A 204 -8.91 10.04 -11.98
CA ALA A 204 -9.70 11.02 -12.71
C ALA A 204 -10.77 10.38 -13.60
N SER A 205 -10.55 9.15 -14.07
CA SER A 205 -11.44 8.44 -15.01
C SER A 205 -12.56 7.64 -14.34
N ILE A 206 -12.83 7.81 -13.03
CA ILE A 206 -13.97 7.18 -12.34
C ILE A 206 -15.32 7.79 -12.77
N GLY A 207 -15.33 9.06 -13.16
CA GLY A 207 -16.52 9.79 -13.59
C GLY A 207 -16.72 9.69 -15.11
N LYS A 208 -17.96 9.40 -15.54
CA LYS A 208 -18.35 9.42 -16.95
C LYS A 208 -18.26 10.83 -17.55
N ASN A 209 -18.40 11.86 -16.71
CA ASN A 209 -18.30 13.27 -17.09
C ASN A 209 -16.86 13.80 -17.11
N ASP A 210 -15.87 13.04 -16.64
CA ASP A 210 -14.46 13.43 -16.62
C ASP A 210 -13.81 13.09 -17.98
N THR A 211 -14.10 13.87 -18.99
CA THR A 211 -13.65 13.63 -20.36
C THR A 211 -12.31 14.27 -20.68
N ASP A 212 -11.95 15.36 -20.00
CA ASP A 212 -10.66 16.03 -20.16
C ASP A 212 -9.57 15.31 -19.35
N LYS A 213 -8.74 14.55 -20.04
CA LYS A 213 -7.66 13.74 -19.44
C LYS A 213 -6.48 14.56 -18.93
N THR A 214 -6.41 15.87 -19.26
CA THR A 214 -5.37 16.77 -18.75
C THR A 214 -5.64 17.18 -17.29
N ILE A 215 -6.89 17.05 -16.83
CA ILE A 215 -7.29 17.37 -15.46
C ILE A 215 -6.91 16.22 -14.53
N ARG A 216 -5.80 16.38 -13.82
CA ARG A 216 -5.24 15.36 -12.91
C ARG A 216 -6.08 15.13 -11.64
N TYR A 217 -6.70 16.18 -11.12
CA TYR A 217 -7.49 16.19 -9.87
C TYR A 217 -8.83 16.89 -10.11
N PRO A 218 -9.80 16.21 -10.72
CA PRO A 218 -11.13 16.78 -10.95
C PRO A 218 -11.78 17.19 -9.63
N LYS A 219 -12.50 18.32 -9.67
CA LYS A 219 -13.24 18.89 -8.50
C LYS A 219 -14.75 18.79 -8.64
N THR A 220 -15.21 18.33 -9.78
CA THR A 220 -16.64 18.18 -10.09
C THR A 220 -17.22 16.94 -9.41
N LYS A 221 -18.54 16.95 -9.19
CA LYS A 221 -19.28 15.74 -8.80
C LYS A 221 -19.10 14.64 -9.84
N VAL A 222 -19.16 13.40 -9.37
CA VAL A 222 -18.90 12.22 -10.20
C VAL A 222 -20.19 11.66 -10.78
N THR A 223 -20.28 11.58 -12.10
CA THR A 223 -21.30 10.74 -12.74
C THR A 223 -20.75 9.33 -12.87
N ALA A 224 -21.36 8.36 -12.20
CA ALA A 224 -20.91 6.97 -12.17
C ALA A 224 -20.80 6.35 -13.58
N GLY A 225 -19.94 5.34 -13.75
CA GLY A 225 -19.75 4.60 -14.99
C GLY A 225 -18.65 5.19 -15.89
N GLY A 226 -17.68 5.89 -15.31
CA GLY A 226 -16.45 6.25 -16.01
C GLY A 226 -15.60 5.03 -16.38
N TYR A 227 -14.50 5.25 -17.08
CA TYR A 227 -13.73 4.12 -17.64
C TYR A 227 -13.15 3.23 -16.53
N THR A 228 -12.55 3.81 -15.48
CA THR A 228 -12.05 3.07 -14.34
C THR A 228 -13.15 2.32 -13.59
N ASP A 229 -14.32 2.94 -13.39
CA ASP A 229 -15.48 2.29 -12.74
C ASP A 229 -15.92 1.04 -13.53
N ARG A 230 -15.93 1.14 -14.87
CA ARG A 230 -16.22 -0.02 -15.74
C ARG A 230 -15.14 -1.09 -15.70
N LEU A 231 -13.85 -0.73 -15.76
CA LEU A 231 -12.77 -1.71 -15.65
C LEU A 231 -12.88 -2.51 -14.34
N LEU A 232 -13.12 -1.84 -13.23
CA LEU A 232 -13.31 -2.50 -11.93
C LEU A 232 -14.58 -3.37 -11.88
N SER A 233 -15.65 -3.01 -12.63
CA SER A 233 -16.90 -3.78 -12.69
C SER A 233 -16.77 -5.00 -13.59
N ASP A 234 -16.19 -4.83 -14.78
CA ASP A 234 -16.30 -5.78 -15.88
C ASP A 234 -15.18 -6.84 -15.86
N TYR A 235 -14.02 -6.53 -15.29
CA TYR A 235 -12.84 -7.40 -15.28
C TYR A 235 -12.49 -7.92 -13.89
N PRO A 236 -12.44 -9.26 -13.68
CA PRO A 236 -12.16 -9.83 -12.36
C PRO A 236 -10.72 -9.60 -11.89
N ASN A 237 -9.79 -9.39 -12.82
CA ASN A 237 -8.34 -9.32 -12.61
C ASN A 237 -7.80 -7.88 -12.57
N VAL A 238 -8.63 -6.90 -12.21
CA VAL A 238 -8.19 -5.51 -12.00
C VAL A 238 -8.59 -4.99 -10.64
N TYR A 239 -7.68 -4.24 -10.02
CA TYR A 239 -7.77 -3.67 -8.68
C TYR A 239 -7.46 -2.17 -8.73
N GLY A 240 -7.84 -1.43 -7.71
CA GLY A 240 -7.54 0.00 -7.59
C GLY A 240 -6.74 0.31 -6.33
N ASP A 241 -5.56 0.93 -6.50
CA ASP A 241 -4.73 1.44 -5.41
C ASP A 241 -5.16 2.85 -5.02
N LEU A 242 -5.67 3.02 -3.82
CA LEU A 242 -6.20 4.29 -3.28
C LEU A 242 -5.10 5.27 -2.84
N SER A 243 -3.84 4.99 -3.13
CA SER A 243 -2.70 5.79 -2.67
C SER A 243 -2.61 7.19 -3.30
N ALA A 244 -1.71 7.99 -2.75
CA ALA A 244 -1.39 9.35 -3.18
C ALA A 244 -2.56 10.35 -3.14
N GLY A 245 -2.29 11.56 -3.60
CA GLY A 245 -3.30 12.62 -3.73
C GLY A 245 -4.44 12.27 -4.69
N SER A 246 -4.17 11.42 -5.68
CA SER A 246 -5.17 11.01 -6.66
C SER A 246 -6.22 10.07 -6.06
N GLY A 247 -5.81 9.08 -5.27
CA GLY A 247 -6.73 8.23 -4.52
C GLY A 247 -7.51 9.02 -3.47
N LEU A 248 -6.83 9.91 -2.73
CA LEU A 248 -7.52 10.81 -1.79
C LEU A 248 -8.56 11.69 -2.51
N ASN A 249 -8.24 12.25 -3.68
CA ASN A 249 -9.19 13.02 -4.49
C ASN A 249 -10.41 12.18 -4.90
N ALA A 250 -10.21 10.94 -5.31
CA ALA A 250 -11.31 10.03 -5.66
C ALA A 250 -12.27 9.81 -4.48
N LEU A 251 -11.76 9.77 -3.25
CA LEU A 251 -12.56 9.57 -2.05
C LEU A 251 -13.27 10.84 -1.56
N THR A 252 -12.68 12.03 -1.82
CA THR A 252 -13.12 13.27 -1.15
C THR A 252 -13.87 14.24 -2.05
N ARG A 253 -13.69 14.19 -3.39
CA ARG A 253 -14.33 15.16 -4.30
C ARG A 253 -15.84 15.03 -4.39
N ASP A 254 -16.37 13.83 -4.12
CA ASP A 254 -17.82 13.54 -4.06
C ASP A 254 -18.04 12.35 -3.11
N GLU A 255 -18.30 12.66 -1.84
CA GLU A 255 -18.42 11.63 -0.80
C GLU A 255 -19.61 10.69 -1.01
N ASP A 256 -20.72 11.18 -1.55
CA ASP A 256 -21.90 10.35 -1.83
C ASP A 256 -21.57 9.29 -2.89
N HIS A 257 -20.91 9.72 -3.98
CA HIS A 257 -20.40 8.78 -4.98
C HIS A 257 -19.35 7.84 -4.38
N ALA A 258 -18.41 8.35 -3.58
CA ALA A 258 -17.34 7.54 -3.00
C ALA A 258 -17.88 6.41 -2.11
N ARG A 259 -18.95 6.64 -1.33
CA ARG A 259 -19.62 5.61 -0.52
C ARG A 259 -20.17 4.48 -1.40
N GLU A 260 -20.88 4.82 -2.46
CA GLU A 260 -21.44 3.83 -3.38
C GLU A 260 -20.36 3.13 -4.20
N PHE A 261 -19.29 3.83 -4.58
CA PHE A 261 -18.15 3.28 -5.29
C PHE A 261 -17.39 2.26 -4.41
N ILE A 262 -17.08 2.61 -3.16
CA ILE A 262 -16.48 1.69 -2.18
C ILE A 262 -17.35 0.44 -2.01
N LYS A 263 -18.66 0.59 -1.84
CA LYS A 263 -19.58 -0.52 -1.68
C LYS A 263 -19.60 -1.45 -2.89
N ARG A 264 -19.59 -0.90 -4.12
CA ARG A 264 -19.53 -1.69 -5.36
C ARG A 264 -18.22 -2.43 -5.53
N HIS A 265 -17.11 -1.77 -5.25
CA HIS A 265 -15.77 -2.27 -5.52
C HIS A 265 -15.00 -2.74 -4.28
N GLN A 266 -15.71 -3.01 -3.18
CA GLN A 266 -15.12 -3.35 -1.89
C GLN A 266 -14.12 -4.51 -1.93
N ASP A 267 -14.23 -5.41 -2.89
CA ASP A 267 -13.36 -6.58 -3.04
C ASP A 267 -12.14 -6.34 -3.94
N LYS A 268 -12.00 -5.12 -4.48
CA LYS A 268 -10.98 -4.75 -5.46
C LYS A 268 -10.22 -3.47 -5.12
N LEU A 269 -10.64 -2.73 -4.10
CA LEU A 269 -9.95 -1.54 -3.63
C LEU A 269 -8.91 -1.91 -2.59
N LEU A 270 -7.73 -1.29 -2.71
CA LEU A 270 -6.55 -1.56 -1.88
C LEU A 270 -6.08 -0.25 -1.25
N PHE A 271 -5.70 -0.29 0.01
CA PHE A 271 -5.05 0.84 0.66
C PHE A 271 -3.57 0.86 0.29
N GLY A 272 -3.08 2.00 -0.17
CA GLY A 272 -1.69 2.37 -0.30
C GLY A 272 -1.50 3.81 0.17
N SER A 273 -0.30 4.18 0.58
CA SER A 273 -0.02 5.55 0.99
C SER A 273 0.66 6.37 -0.10
N ASP A 274 1.69 5.86 -0.75
CA ASP A 274 2.56 6.59 -1.68
C ASP A 274 2.94 7.98 -1.10
N CYS A 275 3.34 7.98 0.17
CA CYS A 275 3.50 9.17 0.98
C CYS A 275 4.98 9.49 1.17
N THR A 276 5.34 10.75 0.94
CA THR A 276 6.71 11.28 1.14
C THR A 276 6.92 11.88 2.53
N ASP A 277 5.85 12.02 3.32
CA ASP A 277 5.87 12.59 4.66
C ASP A 277 6.73 11.74 5.61
N VAL A 278 7.30 12.39 6.63
CA VAL A 278 8.14 11.74 7.63
C VAL A 278 7.42 11.53 8.98
N ASP A 279 6.32 12.24 9.21
CA ASP A 279 5.63 12.23 10.51
C ASP A 279 4.62 11.08 10.65
N GLY A 280 4.03 10.62 9.54
CA GLY A 280 3.02 9.54 9.53
C GLY A 280 1.65 9.94 10.08
N THR A 281 1.39 11.24 10.30
CA THR A 281 0.14 11.76 10.88
C THR A 281 -0.52 12.82 9.99
N ALA A 282 -1.85 12.88 10.04
CA ALA A 282 -2.59 13.98 9.41
C ALA A 282 -2.25 15.33 10.14
N PRO A 283 -2.28 16.47 9.45
CA PRO A 283 -2.75 16.66 8.08
C PRO A 283 -1.68 16.46 6.98
N LYS A 284 -0.42 16.20 7.32
CA LYS A 284 0.67 16.10 6.34
C LYS A 284 0.66 14.74 5.60
N CYS A 285 0.56 13.65 6.34
CA CYS A 285 0.57 12.30 5.78
C CYS A 285 -0.70 12.00 4.96
N ILE A 286 -0.53 11.76 3.66
CA ILE A 286 -1.63 11.39 2.77
C ILE A 286 -2.20 10.02 3.14
N GLY A 287 -1.36 9.05 3.50
CA GLY A 287 -1.82 7.72 3.93
C GLY A 287 -2.74 7.80 5.16
N ALA A 288 -2.35 8.59 6.18
CA ALA A 288 -3.21 8.80 7.34
C ALA A 288 -4.56 9.45 6.98
N LYS A 289 -4.58 10.38 6.00
CA LYS A 289 -5.83 10.97 5.49
C LYS A 289 -6.68 9.92 4.78
N ILE A 290 -6.09 9.08 3.93
CA ILE A 290 -6.82 8.03 3.21
C ILE A 290 -7.42 7.03 4.18
N ILE A 291 -6.69 6.60 5.22
CA ILE A 291 -7.22 5.74 6.29
C ILE A 291 -8.43 6.40 6.96
N ALA A 292 -8.31 7.69 7.30
CA ALA A 292 -9.41 8.44 7.91
C ALA A 292 -10.65 8.53 7.01
N GLU A 293 -10.46 8.77 5.69
CA GLU A 293 -11.55 8.82 4.73
C GLU A 293 -12.20 7.43 4.51
N ILE A 294 -11.43 6.36 4.43
CA ILE A 294 -11.96 4.99 4.37
C ILE A 294 -12.85 4.71 5.59
N ARG A 295 -12.40 5.09 6.78
CA ARG A 295 -13.19 4.92 8.03
C ARG A 295 -14.45 5.77 8.06
N LYS A 296 -14.40 7.00 7.56
CA LYS A 296 -15.53 7.93 7.44
C LYS A 296 -16.56 7.48 6.41
N LEU A 297 -16.09 7.05 5.23
CA LEU A 297 -16.95 6.68 4.10
C LEU A 297 -17.57 5.29 4.25
N SER A 298 -16.96 4.40 5.04
CA SER A 298 -17.49 3.06 5.28
C SER A 298 -17.79 2.84 6.76
N SER A 299 -19.08 2.83 7.12
CA SER A 299 -19.53 2.44 8.46
C SER A 299 -19.44 0.93 8.71
N ASP A 300 -19.45 0.11 7.66
CA ASP A 300 -19.32 -1.34 7.75
C ASP A 300 -17.86 -1.74 8.00
N GLN A 301 -17.61 -2.34 9.17
CA GLN A 301 -16.30 -2.84 9.56
C GLN A 301 -15.74 -3.90 8.60
N LYS A 302 -16.61 -4.72 7.98
CA LYS A 302 -16.16 -5.73 7.02
C LYS A 302 -15.59 -5.07 5.77
N ILE A 303 -16.25 -4.03 5.25
CA ILE A 303 -15.76 -3.27 4.10
C ILE A 303 -14.43 -2.59 4.43
N ARG A 304 -14.33 -1.94 5.60
CA ARG A 304 -13.04 -1.33 6.03
C ARG A 304 -11.89 -2.32 6.07
N ARG A 305 -12.11 -3.50 6.68
CA ARG A 305 -11.09 -4.56 6.72
C ARG A 305 -10.68 -5.03 5.32
N LYS A 306 -11.62 -5.17 4.39
CA LYS A 306 -11.31 -5.50 2.99
C LYS A 306 -10.35 -4.48 2.39
N LEU A 307 -10.68 -3.20 2.44
CA LEU A 307 -9.87 -2.14 1.85
C LEU A 307 -8.51 -1.97 2.52
N LEU A 308 -8.45 -2.05 3.85
CA LEU A 308 -7.25 -1.79 4.62
C LEU A 308 -6.31 -3.01 4.73
N CYS A 309 -6.83 -4.24 4.55
CA CYS A 309 -6.03 -5.44 4.80
C CYS A 309 -6.40 -6.65 3.94
N GLU A 310 -7.67 -7.10 3.95
CA GLU A 310 -8.02 -8.44 3.48
C GLU A 310 -7.80 -8.61 1.96
N ASN A 311 -8.13 -7.58 1.17
CA ASN A 311 -7.91 -7.60 -0.28
C ASN A 311 -6.41 -7.68 -0.61
N ALA A 312 -5.59 -6.87 0.07
CA ALA A 312 -4.14 -6.93 -0.08
C ALA A 312 -3.59 -8.29 0.38
N GLY A 313 -4.01 -8.78 1.56
CA GLY A 313 -3.61 -10.09 2.06
C GLY A 313 -3.87 -11.22 1.06
N LYS A 314 -5.06 -11.21 0.45
CA LYS A 314 -5.44 -12.19 -0.57
C LYS A 314 -4.64 -12.03 -1.87
N LEU A 315 -4.49 -10.80 -2.36
CA LEU A 315 -3.83 -10.52 -3.64
C LEU A 315 -2.34 -10.84 -3.60
N PHE A 316 -1.66 -10.47 -2.52
CA PHE A 316 -0.21 -10.67 -2.35
C PHE A 316 0.15 -11.97 -1.61
N LYS A 317 -0.85 -12.75 -1.20
CA LYS A 317 -0.68 -14.03 -0.47
C LYS A 317 0.16 -13.89 0.82
N ILE A 318 -0.28 -12.98 1.70
CA ILE A 318 0.42 -12.61 2.95
C ILE A 318 -0.51 -12.57 4.16
#